data_fec01ca0f43fdccb861476048b8685c8
#
_entry.id   fec01ca0f43fdccb861476048b8685c8
#
_cell.length_a   1.000
_cell.length_b   1.000
_cell.length_c   1.000
_cell.angle_alpha   90.00
_cell.angle_beta   90.00
_cell.angle_gamma   90.00
#
_symmetry.space_group_name_H-M   'P 1'
#
loop_
_entity.id
_entity.type
_entity.pdbx_description
1 polymer ?
#
loop_
_entity_poly.entity_id
_entity_poly.type
_entity_poly.pdbx_seq_one_letter_code
_entity_poly.pdbx_strand_id
1 'polypeptide(L)'
;HPSANEPPVTVYDPSGPYTDPDAAIDIARGLAEVIAPDWRLSRGDIALETSPREVKPEDNGHASGKHLAPAFDVSRHRVYRGVPGRLVTQLEYARAGIITPEMEFVAIRENLRREAVTRDVVTRESDATHDSRFTTHASPPRDGDPFGAEIPDFITPEFVRSEVARGRAIIPANINHREVEPMAIGRNFLVKINANIGNSAVLSSVADEVDKLVWATRWGADTVMDLSTGRNIHNIRDWIVRNSPVPIGTVPIYQALEKVGGVAEDLTWEVFRDTLIEQAEQGVDYFTIHAGVRLPFVPLTANRTTGIVSRGGSIMAKWCLAHHKESFLYERFAEICEIMRAYDVSFSLGDGLRPGSIADAND
;
A
#
# COMPACT_ATOMS: atom_id res chain seq x y z
N HIS A 1 -9.16 -26.63 0.43
CA HIS A 1 -9.66 -27.81 1.17
C HIS A 1 -8.85 -27.96 2.43
N PRO A 2 -9.40 -27.68 3.60
CA PRO A 2 -8.71 -28.08 4.82
C PRO A 2 -8.61 -29.59 4.79
N SER A 3 -7.40 -30.13 5.01
CA SER A 3 -7.28 -31.54 5.35
C SER A 3 -8.08 -31.72 6.64
N ALA A 4 -8.82 -32.84 6.77
CA ALA A 4 -9.70 -33.10 7.91
C ALA A 4 -8.95 -33.06 9.29
N ASN A 5 -7.64 -32.88 9.29
CA ASN A 5 -6.76 -33.00 10.44
C ASN A 5 -6.07 -31.67 10.83
N GLU A 6 -6.26 -30.59 10.09
CA GLU A 6 -5.66 -29.30 10.43
C GLU A 6 -6.71 -28.33 10.97
N PRO A 7 -6.46 -27.67 12.13
CA PRO A 7 -7.38 -26.70 12.66
C PRO A 7 -7.47 -25.46 11.74
N PRO A 8 -8.62 -24.78 11.67
CA PRO A 8 -8.75 -23.54 10.93
C PRO A 8 -7.80 -22.47 11.51
N VAL A 9 -7.17 -21.69 10.65
CA VAL A 9 -6.39 -20.53 11.05
C VAL A 9 -7.28 -19.30 11.05
N THR A 10 -7.40 -18.67 12.21
CA THR A 10 -8.12 -17.39 12.34
C THR A 10 -7.22 -16.26 11.87
N VAL A 11 -7.72 -15.44 10.94
CA VAL A 11 -7.04 -14.25 10.43
C VAL A 11 -7.89 -13.02 10.71
N TYR A 12 -7.25 -11.86 10.79
CA TYR A 12 -7.98 -10.58 10.80
C TYR A 12 -8.77 -10.44 9.49
N ASP A 13 -10.00 -9.96 9.58
CA ASP A 13 -10.82 -9.67 8.40
C ASP A 13 -10.51 -8.26 7.89
N PRO A 14 -9.73 -8.11 6.81
CA PRO A 14 -9.37 -6.81 6.27
C PRO A 14 -10.44 -6.21 5.35
N SER A 15 -11.59 -6.87 5.19
CA SER A 15 -12.63 -6.43 4.26
C SER A 15 -13.43 -5.23 4.76
N GLY A 16 -13.21 -4.79 6.01
CA GLY A 16 -13.95 -3.67 6.58
C GLY A 16 -15.47 -3.92 6.54
N PRO A 17 -16.27 -2.97 6.03
CA PRO A 17 -17.73 -3.12 6.03
C PRO A 17 -18.26 -4.12 4.99
N TYR A 18 -17.45 -4.64 4.07
CA TYR A 18 -17.92 -5.53 3.01
C TYR A 18 -18.36 -6.92 3.49
N THR A 19 -18.02 -7.31 4.71
CA THR A 19 -18.48 -8.55 5.36
C THR A 19 -19.48 -8.31 6.49
N ASP A 20 -19.75 -7.05 6.82
CA ASP A 20 -20.79 -6.69 7.79
C ASP A 20 -22.18 -6.83 7.13
N PRO A 21 -23.05 -7.75 7.62
CA PRO A 21 -24.36 -7.95 7.04
C PRO A 21 -25.32 -6.77 7.22
N ASP A 22 -25.04 -5.88 8.17
CA ASP A 22 -25.86 -4.72 8.47
C ASP A 22 -25.36 -3.45 7.74
N ALA A 23 -24.22 -3.51 7.08
CA ALA A 23 -23.64 -2.38 6.36
C ALA A 23 -24.34 -2.17 5.00
N ALA A 24 -24.88 -0.98 4.79
CA ALA A 24 -25.36 -0.54 3.47
C ALA A 24 -24.24 0.21 2.75
N ILE A 25 -23.60 -0.43 1.76
CA ILE A 25 -22.49 0.14 1.02
C ILE A 25 -23.00 0.70 -0.31
N ASP A 26 -22.70 1.99 -0.53
CA ASP A 26 -22.88 2.67 -1.81
C ASP A 26 -21.52 3.03 -2.39
N ILE A 27 -21.03 2.27 -3.35
CA ILE A 27 -19.72 2.47 -3.96
C ILE A 27 -19.56 3.86 -4.59
N ALA A 28 -20.66 4.52 -5.00
CA ALA A 28 -20.63 5.86 -5.55
C ALA A 28 -20.37 6.95 -4.49
N ARG A 29 -20.55 6.61 -3.22
CA ARG A 29 -20.25 7.49 -2.08
C ARG A 29 -18.90 7.19 -1.44
N GLY A 30 -18.35 6.01 -1.72
CA GLY A 30 -17.18 5.47 -1.02
C GLY A 30 -17.50 5.00 0.39
N LEU A 31 -16.48 4.49 1.07
CA LEU A 31 -16.57 4.04 2.45
C LEU A 31 -16.63 5.22 3.43
N ALA A 32 -17.06 4.94 4.65
CA ALA A 32 -16.98 5.90 5.75
C ALA A 32 -15.51 6.13 6.15
N GLU A 33 -15.21 7.36 6.56
CA GLU A 33 -13.88 7.70 7.07
C GLU A 33 -13.64 6.99 8.41
N VAL A 34 -12.51 6.27 8.52
CA VAL A 34 -12.06 5.58 9.74
C VAL A 34 -11.17 6.51 10.56
N ILE A 35 -10.32 7.27 9.89
CA ILE A 35 -9.36 8.17 10.53
C ILE A 35 -9.72 9.63 10.21
N ALA A 36 -10.12 10.36 11.25
CA ALA A 36 -10.32 11.80 11.14
C ALA A 36 -8.99 12.55 11.19
N PRO A 37 -8.79 13.58 10.36
CA PRO A 37 -7.57 14.38 10.38
C PRO A 37 -7.47 15.32 11.59
N ASP A 38 -8.46 15.38 12.46
CA ASP A 38 -8.66 16.41 13.47
C ASP A 38 -7.49 16.56 14.44
N TRP A 39 -6.89 15.43 14.87
CA TRP A 39 -5.77 15.49 15.80
C TRP A 39 -4.51 16.08 15.14
N ARG A 40 -4.25 15.80 13.84
CA ARG A 40 -3.15 16.40 13.08
C ARG A 40 -3.41 17.88 12.77
N LEU A 41 -4.68 18.21 12.47
CA LEU A 41 -5.11 19.60 12.25
C LEU A 41 -4.98 20.43 13.52
N SER A 42 -5.43 19.92 14.67
CA SER A 42 -5.33 20.63 15.96
C SER A 42 -3.89 20.90 16.40
N ARG A 43 -2.94 20.06 15.95
CA ARG A 43 -1.51 20.25 16.17
C ARG A 43 -0.85 21.21 15.16
N GLY A 44 -1.54 21.56 14.08
CA GLY A 44 -0.98 22.32 12.98
C GLY A 44 0.07 21.57 12.15
N ASP A 45 0.01 20.23 12.14
CA ASP A 45 0.96 19.39 11.43
C ASP A 45 0.59 19.23 9.95
N ILE A 46 -0.71 19.30 9.63
CA ILE A 46 -1.25 19.29 8.27
C ILE A 46 -2.16 20.50 8.06
N ALA A 47 -2.34 20.90 6.81
CA ALA A 47 -3.26 21.94 6.41
C ALA A 47 -4.06 21.52 5.17
N LEU A 48 -5.25 22.13 5.00
CA LEU A 48 -6.02 22.00 3.79
C LEU A 48 -5.22 22.58 2.61
N GLU A 49 -5.06 21.80 1.55
CA GLU A 49 -4.46 22.29 0.31
C GLU A 49 -5.43 23.25 -0.40
N THR A 50 -5.02 24.49 -0.57
CA THR A 50 -5.87 25.55 -1.15
C THR A 50 -5.88 25.52 -2.67
N SER A 51 -4.91 24.86 -3.26
CA SER A 51 -4.76 24.74 -4.72
C SER A 51 -4.33 23.31 -5.06
N PRO A 52 -5.22 22.32 -4.81
CA PRO A 52 -4.92 20.95 -5.18
C PRO A 52 -4.67 20.84 -6.68
N ARG A 53 -3.90 19.84 -7.07
CA ARG A 53 -3.59 19.62 -8.47
C ARG A 53 -4.87 19.34 -9.28
N GLU A 54 -5.05 20.07 -10.36
CA GLU A 54 -6.16 19.82 -11.28
C GLU A 54 -5.92 18.56 -12.12
N VAL A 55 -7.00 17.84 -12.40
CA VAL A 55 -6.97 16.67 -13.29
C VAL A 55 -6.77 17.13 -14.74
N LYS A 56 -5.79 16.53 -15.39
CA LYS A 56 -5.43 16.82 -16.78
C LYS A 56 -5.83 15.66 -17.70
N PRO A 57 -6.04 15.91 -19.02
CA PRO A 57 -6.40 14.85 -19.96
C PRO A 57 -5.42 13.67 -19.98
N GLU A 58 -4.12 13.95 -19.84
CA GLU A 58 -3.06 12.94 -19.82
C GLU A 58 -3.14 12.00 -18.61
N ASP A 59 -3.74 12.42 -17.50
CA ASP A 59 -3.89 11.59 -16.29
C ASP A 59 -4.75 10.35 -16.53
N ASN A 60 -5.66 10.46 -17.51
CA ASN A 60 -6.51 9.38 -17.98
C ASN A 60 -6.08 8.86 -19.39
N GLY A 61 -4.82 9.06 -19.78
CA GLY A 61 -4.29 8.62 -21.06
C GLY A 61 -5.06 9.23 -22.23
N HIS A 62 -5.43 10.51 -22.13
CA HIS A 62 -6.21 11.28 -23.13
C HIS A 62 -7.56 10.63 -23.49
N ALA A 63 -8.14 9.80 -22.61
CA ALA A 63 -9.49 9.28 -22.79
C ALA A 63 -10.51 10.43 -22.80
N SER A 64 -11.50 10.36 -23.68
CA SER A 64 -12.53 11.39 -23.81
C SER A 64 -13.88 10.81 -24.23
N GLY A 65 -14.95 11.58 -24.03
CA GLY A 65 -16.31 11.20 -24.39
C GLY A 65 -16.72 9.88 -23.75
N LYS A 66 -17.30 8.96 -24.54
CA LYS A 66 -17.75 7.63 -24.04
C LYS A 66 -16.64 6.69 -23.58
N HIS A 67 -15.37 7.03 -23.86
CA HIS A 67 -14.21 6.23 -23.46
C HIS A 67 -13.59 6.71 -22.16
N LEU A 68 -14.01 7.87 -21.65
CA LEU A 68 -13.60 8.35 -20.33
C LEU A 68 -14.46 7.66 -19.26
N ALA A 69 -13.81 6.99 -18.32
CA ALA A 69 -14.48 6.43 -17.15
C ALA A 69 -15.11 7.54 -16.31
N PRO A 70 -16.24 7.29 -15.64
CA PRO A 70 -16.83 8.28 -14.75
C PRO A 70 -15.84 8.70 -13.67
N ALA A 71 -15.73 10.00 -13.43
CA ALA A 71 -14.99 10.51 -12.29
C ALA A 71 -15.73 10.14 -10.99
N PHE A 72 -14.98 9.86 -9.93
CA PHE A 72 -15.56 9.78 -8.59
C PHE A 72 -16.00 11.19 -8.14
N ASP A 73 -17.10 11.28 -7.39
CA ASP A 73 -17.51 12.56 -6.82
C ASP A 73 -16.62 12.94 -5.64
N VAL A 74 -15.50 13.57 -5.95
CA VAL A 74 -14.54 14.07 -4.96
C VAL A 74 -14.94 15.41 -4.33
N SER A 75 -16.12 15.95 -4.64
CA SER A 75 -16.55 17.26 -4.10
C SER A 75 -16.60 17.31 -2.57
N ARG A 76 -16.68 16.14 -1.93
CA ARG A 76 -16.64 15.97 -0.47
C ARG A 76 -15.25 15.71 0.09
N HIS A 77 -14.29 15.38 -0.76
CA HIS A 77 -12.93 15.05 -0.35
C HIS A 77 -12.07 16.30 -0.32
N ARG A 78 -11.54 16.58 0.87
CA ARG A 78 -10.60 17.67 1.08
C ARG A 78 -9.19 17.08 0.99
N VAL A 79 -8.36 17.69 0.17
CA VAL A 79 -6.94 17.32 0.08
C VAL A 79 -6.18 18.03 1.19
N TYR A 80 -5.42 17.25 1.96
CA TYR A 80 -4.53 17.76 3.00
C TYR A 80 -3.08 17.56 2.59
N ARG A 81 -2.24 18.43 3.11
CA ARG A 81 -0.79 18.38 2.92
C ARG A 81 -0.07 18.71 4.22
N GLY A 82 1.07 18.05 4.44
CA GLY A 82 1.94 18.33 5.58
C GLY A 82 2.48 19.76 5.56
N VAL A 83 2.44 20.42 6.72
CA VAL A 83 2.99 21.76 6.88
C VAL A 83 4.52 21.68 6.95
N PRO A 84 5.26 22.46 6.14
CA PRO A 84 6.71 22.45 6.18
C PRO A 84 7.28 22.70 7.59
N GLY A 85 8.24 21.87 8.00
CA GLY A 85 8.85 21.96 9.32
C GLY A 85 8.05 21.36 10.48
N ARG A 86 6.89 20.77 10.20
CA ARG A 86 6.09 20.01 11.18
C ARG A 86 6.28 18.51 11.02
N LEU A 87 5.90 17.77 12.04
CA LEU A 87 5.83 16.31 11.97
C LEU A 87 4.63 15.91 11.10
N VAL A 88 4.81 15.00 10.17
CA VAL A 88 3.74 14.56 9.27
C VAL A 88 3.65 13.04 9.24
N THR A 89 4.78 12.37 9.09
CA THR A 89 4.83 10.92 8.88
C THR A 89 4.76 10.14 10.19
N GLN A 90 4.23 8.91 10.11
CA GLN A 90 4.23 7.98 11.23
C GLN A 90 5.65 7.79 11.81
N LEU A 91 6.68 7.77 10.95
CA LEU A 91 8.08 7.67 11.36
C LEU A 91 8.52 8.88 12.21
N GLU A 92 8.15 10.09 11.81
CA GLU A 92 8.50 11.32 12.53
C GLU A 92 7.82 11.37 13.89
N TYR A 93 6.51 11.07 13.97
CA TYR A 93 5.79 10.95 15.24
C TYR A 93 6.43 9.91 16.16
N ALA A 94 6.71 8.73 15.63
CA ALA A 94 7.31 7.64 16.38
C ALA A 94 8.67 8.03 16.98
N ARG A 95 9.53 8.70 16.19
CA ARG A 95 10.84 9.19 16.64
C ARG A 95 10.74 10.33 17.65
N ALA A 96 9.70 11.14 17.56
CA ALA A 96 9.39 12.17 18.55
C ALA A 96 8.77 11.61 19.85
N GLY A 97 8.56 10.30 19.95
CA GLY A 97 7.95 9.65 21.11
C GLY A 97 6.43 9.75 21.15
N ILE A 98 5.79 10.18 20.07
CA ILE A 98 4.35 10.37 19.98
C ILE A 98 3.69 9.10 19.46
N ILE A 99 2.67 8.62 20.17
CA ILE A 99 1.80 7.55 19.73
C ILE A 99 0.64 8.20 18.96
N THR A 100 0.38 7.71 17.76
CA THR A 100 -0.68 8.21 16.90
C THR A 100 -1.93 7.34 17.01
N PRO A 101 -3.13 7.83 16.64
CA PRO A 101 -4.32 6.99 16.56
C PRO A 101 -4.14 5.77 15.66
N GLU A 102 -3.36 5.91 14.59
CA GLU A 102 -3.03 4.81 13.69
C GLU A 102 -2.19 3.73 14.39
N MET A 103 -1.25 4.09 15.26
CA MET A 103 -0.48 3.13 16.05
C MET A 103 -1.34 2.40 17.09
N GLU A 104 -2.30 3.11 17.69
CA GLU A 104 -3.28 2.51 18.60
C GLU A 104 -4.17 1.50 17.85
N PHE A 105 -4.68 1.89 16.67
CA PHE A 105 -5.48 1.02 15.82
C PHE A 105 -4.71 -0.25 15.42
N VAL A 106 -3.45 -0.10 14.99
CA VAL A 106 -2.57 -1.24 14.67
C VAL A 106 -2.43 -2.18 15.85
N ALA A 107 -2.22 -1.66 17.07
CA ALA A 107 -2.10 -2.50 18.26
C ALA A 107 -3.39 -3.29 18.53
N ILE A 108 -4.56 -2.66 18.42
CA ILE A 108 -5.86 -3.32 18.56
C ILE A 108 -6.01 -4.41 17.49
N ARG A 109 -5.78 -4.10 16.24
CA ARG A 109 -5.89 -5.02 15.11
C ARG A 109 -5.01 -6.27 15.28
N GLU A 110 -3.76 -6.09 15.67
CA GLU A 110 -2.82 -7.20 15.87
C GLU A 110 -3.23 -8.12 17.03
N ASN A 111 -3.91 -7.59 18.03
CA ASN A 111 -4.38 -8.37 19.20
C ASN A 111 -5.73 -9.07 18.95
N LEU A 112 -6.65 -8.50 18.16
CA LEU A 112 -7.95 -9.12 17.85
C LEU A 112 -7.78 -10.53 17.27
N ARG A 113 -6.81 -10.73 16.40
CA ARG A 113 -6.48 -12.04 15.84
C ARG A 113 -6.10 -13.06 16.91
N ARG A 114 -5.42 -12.64 17.98
CA ARG A 114 -4.94 -13.50 19.07
C ARG A 114 -6.04 -13.87 20.03
N GLU A 115 -6.92 -12.92 20.34
CA GLU A 115 -8.09 -13.17 21.19
C GLU A 115 -9.05 -14.18 20.56
N ALA A 116 -9.24 -14.13 19.23
CA ALA A 116 -10.04 -15.11 18.52
C ALA A 116 -9.46 -16.53 18.65
N VAL A 117 -8.14 -16.68 18.45
CA VAL A 117 -7.44 -17.96 18.61
C VAL A 117 -7.56 -18.48 20.05
N THR A 118 -7.42 -17.60 21.05
CA THR A 118 -7.52 -17.97 22.46
C THR A 118 -8.96 -18.40 22.83
N ARG A 119 -9.98 -17.72 22.29
CA ARG A 119 -11.39 -18.11 22.51
C ARG A 119 -11.72 -19.46 21.90
N ASP A 120 -11.23 -19.74 20.69
CA ASP A 120 -11.46 -21.03 20.03
C ASP A 120 -10.78 -22.19 20.78
N VAL A 121 -9.62 -21.96 21.40
CA VAL A 121 -8.95 -22.96 22.25
C VAL A 121 -9.73 -23.20 23.54
N VAL A 122 -10.17 -22.13 24.20
CA VAL A 122 -10.96 -22.23 25.46
C VAL A 122 -12.32 -22.91 25.25
N THR A 123 -13.02 -22.62 24.14
CA THR A 123 -14.30 -23.29 23.84
C THR A 123 -14.14 -24.76 23.52
N ARG A 124 -13.03 -25.18 22.90
CA ARG A 124 -12.73 -26.60 22.65
C ARG A 124 -12.31 -27.36 23.91
N GLU A 125 -11.65 -26.69 24.85
CA GLU A 125 -11.29 -27.29 26.18
C GLU A 125 -12.50 -27.48 27.09
N SER A 126 -13.57 -26.68 26.95
CA SER A 126 -14.80 -26.85 27.71
C SER A 126 -15.62 -28.07 27.32
N ASP A 127 -15.43 -28.59 26.09
CA ASP A 127 -16.11 -29.81 25.61
C ASP A 127 -15.29 -31.09 25.84
N ALA A 128 -14.05 -30.99 26.29
CA ALA A 128 -13.19 -32.13 26.62
C ALA A 128 -13.15 -32.36 28.13
N THR A 129 -13.87 -33.37 28.59
CA THR A 129 -13.89 -33.81 29.97
C THR A 129 -12.49 -34.16 30.50
N HIS A 130 -12.07 -33.41 31.52
CA HIS A 130 -11.08 -33.75 32.55
C HIS A 130 -9.81 -34.52 32.13
N ASP A 131 -8.75 -33.81 31.78
CA ASP A 131 -7.40 -34.18 32.20
C ASP A 131 -6.59 -32.93 32.57
N SER A 132 -6.32 -32.75 33.87
CA SER A 132 -5.78 -31.55 34.53
C SER A 132 -4.26 -31.43 34.40
N ARG A 133 -3.67 -31.55 33.18
CA ARG A 133 -2.23 -31.49 32.99
C ARG A 133 -1.70 -30.45 31.97
N PHE A 134 -2.54 -29.56 31.47
CA PHE A 134 -2.09 -28.48 30.57
C PHE A 134 -2.53 -27.11 31.07
N THR A 135 -1.94 -26.64 32.16
CA THR A 135 -1.84 -25.24 32.52
C THR A 135 -0.49 -24.71 32.03
N THR A 136 -0.32 -24.66 30.75
CA THR A 136 0.71 -23.81 30.14
C THR A 136 0.00 -22.85 29.21
N HIS A 137 0.21 -21.55 29.41
CA HIS A 137 -0.11 -20.53 28.42
C HIS A 137 0.67 -20.89 27.15
N ALA A 138 0.15 -21.81 26.37
CA ALA A 138 0.70 -22.15 25.07
C ALA A 138 0.47 -20.95 24.15
N SER A 139 1.53 -20.24 23.87
CA SER A 139 1.54 -19.35 22.71
C SER A 139 1.01 -20.14 21.52
N PRO A 140 0.13 -19.55 20.67
CA PRO A 140 -0.37 -20.26 19.51
C PRO A 140 0.82 -20.84 18.72
N PRO A 141 0.70 -22.07 18.19
CA PRO A 141 1.80 -22.70 17.48
C PRO A 141 2.28 -21.74 16.37
N ARG A 142 3.52 -21.36 16.46
CA ARG A 142 4.19 -20.59 15.40
C ARG A 142 4.55 -21.59 14.32
N ASP A 143 3.78 -21.59 13.24
CA ASP A 143 4.15 -22.38 12.08
C ASP A 143 5.46 -21.84 11.50
N GLY A 144 6.51 -22.65 11.55
CA GLY A 144 7.81 -22.37 10.93
C GLY A 144 8.84 -21.70 11.85
N ASP A 145 10.03 -21.53 11.30
CA ASP A 145 11.14 -20.84 11.96
C ASP A 145 10.85 -19.31 11.95
N PRO A 146 10.89 -18.63 13.11
CA PRO A 146 10.63 -17.19 13.17
C PRO A 146 11.72 -16.35 12.45
N PHE A 147 12.82 -16.94 11.98
CA PHE A 147 13.95 -16.25 11.35
C PHE A 147 14.41 -14.99 12.12
N GLY A 148 14.38 -15.08 13.45
CA GLY A 148 14.72 -13.98 14.36
C GLY A 148 13.63 -12.90 14.48
N ALA A 149 12.38 -13.17 14.11
CA ALA A 149 11.25 -12.33 14.47
C ALA A 149 10.92 -12.55 15.95
N GLU A 150 10.71 -11.46 16.68
CA GLU A 150 10.32 -11.46 18.09
C GLU A 150 8.96 -10.78 18.22
N ILE A 151 7.89 -11.53 17.96
CA ILE A 151 6.52 -11.01 18.07
C ILE A 151 6.07 -11.20 19.51
N PRO A 152 5.80 -10.10 20.29
CA PRO A 152 5.31 -10.20 21.65
C PRO A 152 3.95 -10.92 21.73
N ASP A 153 3.63 -11.49 22.87
CA ASP A 153 2.30 -12.11 23.08
C ASP A 153 1.17 -11.09 23.06
N PHE A 154 1.46 -9.86 23.42
CA PHE A 154 0.53 -8.72 23.33
C PHE A 154 1.24 -7.52 22.70
N ILE A 155 0.64 -6.94 21.68
CA ILE A 155 1.14 -5.75 20.98
C ILE A 155 0.56 -4.51 21.67
N THR A 156 1.44 -3.65 22.20
CA THR A 156 1.04 -2.34 22.74
C THR A 156 1.26 -1.23 21.72
N PRO A 157 0.59 -0.07 21.85
CA PRO A 157 0.89 1.09 21.01
C PRO A 157 2.35 1.57 21.11
N GLU A 158 2.97 1.44 22.30
CA GLU A 158 4.39 1.73 22.53
C GLU A 158 5.30 0.80 21.75
N PHE A 159 4.95 -0.48 21.66
CA PHE A 159 5.68 -1.44 20.86
C PHE A 159 5.59 -1.05 19.36
N VAL A 160 4.39 -0.77 18.86
CA VAL A 160 4.20 -0.30 17.47
C VAL A 160 5.05 0.94 17.21
N ARG A 161 4.95 1.96 18.08
CA ARG A 161 5.78 3.17 17.98
C ARG A 161 7.28 2.86 17.96
N SER A 162 7.75 1.97 18.85
CA SER A 162 9.16 1.60 18.94
C SER A 162 9.67 0.93 17.66
N GLU A 163 8.87 0.02 17.07
CA GLU A 163 9.23 -0.67 15.82
C GLU A 163 9.27 0.31 14.64
N VAL A 164 8.32 1.24 14.56
CA VAL A 164 8.29 2.29 13.54
C VAL A 164 9.49 3.24 13.73
N ALA A 165 9.75 3.71 14.95
CA ALA A 165 10.87 4.61 15.24
C ALA A 165 12.24 4.03 14.85
N ARG A 166 12.41 2.72 15.01
CA ARG A 166 13.63 1.97 14.63
C ARG A 166 13.71 1.66 13.14
N GLY A 167 12.70 1.99 12.35
CA GLY A 167 12.62 1.66 10.93
C GLY A 167 12.45 0.17 10.64
N ARG A 168 11.89 -0.60 11.61
CA ARG A 168 11.61 -2.04 11.46
C ARG A 168 10.16 -2.33 11.08
N ALA A 169 9.32 -1.30 11.11
CA ALA A 169 7.94 -1.35 10.64
C ALA A 169 7.54 -0.05 9.96
N ILE A 170 6.58 -0.14 9.05
CA ILE A 170 5.88 1.00 8.43
C ILE A 170 4.38 0.86 8.66
N ILE A 171 3.68 1.99 8.68
CA ILE A 171 2.22 2.07 8.66
C ILE A 171 1.84 2.83 7.39
N PRO A 172 1.53 2.15 6.28
CA PRO A 172 1.11 2.81 5.05
C PRO A 172 -0.32 3.35 5.22
N ALA A 173 -0.43 4.64 5.50
CA ALA A 173 -1.70 5.32 5.72
C ALA A 173 -1.54 6.80 5.30
N ASN A 174 -1.78 7.07 4.02
CA ASN A 174 -1.75 8.43 3.48
C ASN A 174 -2.78 9.32 4.19
N ILE A 175 -2.41 10.56 4.50
CA ILE A 175 -3.30 11.53 5.17
C ILE A 175 -4.58 11.83 4.37
N ASN A 176 -4.61 11.50 3.09
CA ASN A 176 -5.75 11.66 2.18
C ASN A 176 -6.54 10.36 1.93
N HIS A 177 -6.12 9.22 2.51
CA HIS A 177 -6.87 7.96 2.49
C HIS A 177 -7.53 7.75 3.86
N ARG A 178 -8.63 8.42 4.10
CA ARG A 178 -9.29 8.45 5.42
C ARG A 178 -10.19 7.23 5.67
N GLU A 179 -10.52 6.50 4.64
CA GLU A 179 -11.30 5.27 4.67
C GLU A 179 -10.48 4.04 5.10
N VAL A 180 -9.14 4.17 5.11
CA VAL A 180 -8.24 3.06 5.40
C VAL A 180 -8.27 2.65 6.86
N GLU A 181 -8.29 1.35 7.11
CA GLU A 181 -7.97 0.76 8.41
C GLU A 181 -6.46 0.57 8.52
N PRO A 182 -5.78 1.30 9.42
CA PRO A 182 -4.32 1.22 9.52
C PRO A 182 -3.83 -0.20 9.82
N MET A 183 -2.73 -0.58 9.17
CA MET A 183 -2.02 -1.81 9.46
C MET A 183 -0.51 -1.57 9.46
N ALA A 184 0.25 -2.44 10.11
CA ALA A 184 1.71 -2.37 10.09
C ALA A 184 2.31 -3.49 9.24
N ILE A 185 3.32 -3.15 8.46
CA ILE A 185 4.20 -4.10 7.78
C ILE A 185 5.56 -4.03 8.48
N GLY A 186 5.98 -5.14 9.08
CA GLY A 186 7.24 -5.15 9.81
C GLY A 186 7.63 -6.54 10.29
N ARG A 187 8.93 -6.71 10.56
CA ARG A 187 9.52 -7.99 10.94
C ARG A 187 8.88 -8.63 12.18
N ASN A 188 8.49 -7.80 13.15
CA ASN A 188 7.95 -8.24 14.42
C ASN A 188 6.42 -8.14 14.49
N PHE A 189 5.77 -8.19 13.34
CA PHE A 189 4.33 -8.23 13.17
C PHE A 189 3.94 -9.45 12.34
N LEU A 190 2.66 -9.80 12.36
CA LEU A 190 2.14 -10.87 11.52
C LEU A 190 2.31 -10.52 10.04
N VAL A 191 2.56 -11.53 9.22
CA VAL A 191 2.69 -11.37 7.76
C VAL A 191 1.42 -10.75 7.19
N LYS A 192 1.59 -9.82 6.28
CA LYS A 192 0.51 -9.16 5.53
C LYS A 192 0.50 -9.66 4.09
N ILE A 193 -0.68 -9.88 3.56
CA ILE A 193 -0.89 -10.35 2.19
C ILE A 193 -1.22 -9.16 1.30
N ASN A 194 -0.45 -9.03 0.21
CA ASN A 194 -0.76 -8.07 -0.85
C ASN A 194 -1.45 -8.77 -2.01
N ALA A 195 -2.57 -8.23 -2.48
CA ALA A 195 -3.19 -8.61 -3.74
C ALA A 195 -2.92 -7.56 -4.83
N ASN A 196 -2.82 -8.02 -6.07
CA ASN A 196 -2.66 -7.15 -7.23
C ASN A 196 -3.97 -7.10 -8.02
N ILE A 197 -4.43 -5.90 -8.32
CA ILE A 197 -5.52 -5.61 -9.24
C ILE A 197 -5.04 -4.64 -10.32
N GLY A 198 -5.87 -4.25 -11.23
CA GLY A 198 -5.56 -3.19 -12.17
C GLY A 198 -6.25 -3.36 -13.52
N ASN A 199 -6.59 -2.22 -14.10
CA ASN A 199 -7.08 -2.10 -15.44
C ASN A 199 -5.95 -2.32 -16.45
N SER A 200 -6.26 -2.99 -17.55
CA SER A 200 -5.35 -3.16 -18.69
C SER A 200 -5.96 -2.55 -19.95
N ALA A 201 -5.18 -2.50 -21.04
CA ALA A 201 -5.66 -2.01 -22.34
C ALA A 201 -6.88 -2.78 -22.89
N VAL A 202 -7.23 -3.93 -22.31
CA VAL A 202 -8.34 -4.81 -22.73
C VAL A 202 -9.62 -4.54 -21.94
N LEU A 203 -9.72 -3.42 -21.22
CA LEU A 203 -10.92 -2.88 -20.56
C LEU A 203 -11.49 -3.70 -19.40
N SER A 204 -11.23 -3.22 -18.19
CA SER A 204 -12.18 -3.37 -17.09
C SER A 204 -12.95 -2.06 -16.87
N SER A 205 -14.18 -2.15 -16.42
CA SER A 205 -14.95 -0.99 -15.99
C SER A 205 -14.53 -0.57 -14.57
N VAL A 206 -14.98 0.61 -14.13
CA VAL A 206 -14.84 1.05 -12.73
C VAL A 206 -15.42 0.01 -11.76
N ALA A 207 -16.62 -0.52 -12.08
CA ALA A 207 -17.28 -1.53 -11.25
C ALA A 207 -16.46 -2.81 -11.14
N ASP A 208 -15.86 -3.28 -12.24
CA ASP A 208 -15.02 -4.48 -12.23
C ASP A 208 -13.78 -4.30 -11.34
N GLU A 209 -13.16 -3.10 -11.32
CA GLU A 209 -11.99 -2.83 -10.48
C GLU A 209 -12.37 -2.76 -9.00
N VAL A 210 -13.50 -2.13 -8.66
CA VAL A 210 -14.02 -2.13 -7.29
C VAL A 210 -14.41 -3.55 -6.86
N ASP A 211 -15.04 -4.34 -7.73
CA ASP A 211 -15.36 -5.74 -7.43
C ASP A 211 -14.10 -6.57 -7.16
N LYS A 212 -13.03 -6.39 -7.95
CA LYS A 212 -11.74 -7.05 -7.69
C LYS A 212 -11.15 -6.66 -6.34
N LEU A 213 -11.22 -5.37 -5.98
CA LEU A 213 -10.81 -4.89 -4.66
C LEU A 213 -11.60 -5.59 -3.55
N VAL A 214 -12.93 -5.60 -3.64
CA VAL A 214 -13.81 -6.25 -2.66
C VAL A 214 -13.49 -7.75 -2.54
N TRP A 215 -13.30 -8.43 -3.66
CA TRP A 215 -12.90 -9.83 -3.66
C TRP A 215 -11.55 -10.05 -2.98
N ALA A 216 -10.55 -9.24 -3.32
CA ALA A 216 -9.22 -9.34 -2.74
C ALA A 216 -9.26 -9.21 -1.21
N THR A 217 -9.96 -8.20 -0.69
CA THR A 217 -10.08 -7.96 0.77
C THR A 217 -10.87 -9.06 1.48
N ARG A 218 -11.97 -9.54 0.89
CA ARG A 218 -12.74 -10.68 1.42
C ARG A 218 -11.94 -11.98 1.49
N TRP A 219 -10.94 -12.15 0.63
CA TRP A 219 -10.03 -13.29 0.66
C TRP A 219 -8.77 -13.04 1.50
N GLY A 220 -8.76 -11.97 2.28
CA GLY A 220 -7.73 -11.70 3.28
C GLY A 220 -6.54 -10.89 2.79
N ALA A 221 -6.69 -10.12 1.71
CA ALA A 221 -5.67 -9.16 1.35
C ALA A 221 -5.61 -8.02 2.36
N ASP A 222 -4.48 -7.85 3.02
CA ASP A 222 -4.20 -6.76 3.97
C ASP A 222 -3.83 -5.45 3.25
N THR A 223 -3.46 -5.52 2.00
CA THR A 223 -3.16 -4.38 1.12
C THR A 223 -3.40 -4.77 -0.33
N VAL A 224 -3.70 -3.79 -1.16
CA VAL A 224 -3.93 -4.01 -2.59
C VAL A 224 -3.07 -3.07 -3.42
N MET A 225 -2.40 -3.62 -4.44
CA MET A 225 -1.70 -2.81 -5.44
C MET A 225 -2.56 -2.63 -6.68
N ASP A 226 -2.82 -1.38 -7.02
CA ASP A 226 -3.36 -0.99 -8.33
C ASP A 226 -2.21 -0.90 -9.36
N LEU A 227 -2.14 -1.90 -10.22
CA LEU A 227 -1.17 -2.01 -11.31
C LEU A 227 -1.74 -1.55 -12.64
N SER A 228 -2.73 -0.69 -12.62
CA SER A 228 -3.41 -0.17 -13.81
C SER A 228 -2.45 0.41 -14.83
N THR A 229 -2.71 0.10 -16.08
CA THR A 229 -1.99 0.59 -17.26
C THR A 229 -3.00 0.96 -18.34
N GLY A 230 -2.64 1.85 -19.24
CA GLY A 230 -3.53 2.30 -20.30
C GLY A 230 -4.38 3.51 -19.89
N ARG A 231 -5.62 3.54 -20.35
CA ARG A 231 -6.49 4.71 -20.15
C ARG A 231 -7.26 4.66 -18.84
N ASN A 232 -7.75 5.83 -18.40
CA ASN A 232 -8.63 6.00 -17.24
C ASN A 232 -7.99 5.69 -15.88
N ILE A 233 -6.65 5.67 -15.79
CA ILE A 233 -5.93 5.31 -14.57
C ILE A 233 -6.33 6.23 -13.41
N HIS A 234 -6.39 7.54 -13.65
CA HIS A 234 -6.76 8.51 -12.62
C HIS A 234 -8.16 8.26 -12.05
N ASN A 235 -9.16 8.23 -12.93
CA ASN A 235 -10.55 8.09 -12.50
C ASN A 235 -10.79 6.74 -11.80
N ILE A 236 -10.28 5.63 -12.37
CA ILE A 236 -10.45 4.29 -11.78
C ILE A 236 -9.78 4.22 -10.41
N ARG A 237 -8.60 4.80 -10.24
CA ARG A 237 -7.90 4.81 -8.95
C ARG A 237 -8.67 5.57 -7.88
N ASP A 238 -9.33 6.69 -8.19
CA ASP A 238 -10.19 7.38 -7.23
C ASP A 238 -11.28 6.45 -6.69
N TRP A 239 -11.95 5.69 -7.56
CA TRP A 239 -12.95 4.71 -7.13
C TRP A 239 -12.34 3.61 -6.26
N ILE A 240 -11.16 3.12 -6.60
CA ILE A 240 -10.46 2.09 -5.82
C ILE A 240 -10.14 2.64 -4.42
N VAL A 241 -9.48 3.80 -4.33
CA VAL A 241 -9.05 4.36 -3.05
C VAL A 241 -10.24 4.69 -2.16
N ARG A 242 -11.29 5.35 -2.70
CA ARG A 242 -12.49 5.73 -1.91
C ARG A 242 -13.33 4.52 -1.47
N ASN A 243 -13.13 3.36 -2.05
CA ASN A 243 -13.83 2.13 -1.70
C ASN A 243 -12.93 1.10 -1.00
N SER A 244 -11.71 1.47 -0.62
CA SER A 244 -10.76 0.56 0.00
C SER A 244 -10.68 0.72 1.51
N PRO A 245 -10.94 -0.35 2.29
CA PRO A 245 -10.64 -0.38 3.71
C PRO A 245 -9.17 -0.70 4.00
N VAL A 246 -8.40 -1.08 2.99
CA VAL A 246 -6.98 -1.47 3.12
C VAL A 246 -6.07 -0.50 2.36
N PRO A 247 -4.79 -0.39 2.75
CA PRO A 247 -3.84 0.46 2.03
C PRO A 247 -3.74 0.11 0.56
N ILE A 248 -3.71 1.15 -0.29
CA ILE A 248 -3.54 1.04 -1.74
C ILE A 248 -2.13 1.44 -2.14
N GLY A 249 -1.48 0.55 -2.88
CA GLY A 249 -0.18 0.81 -3.51
C GLY A 249 -0.29 0.99 -5.00
N THR A 250 0.65 1.71 -5.59
CA THR A 250 0.76 1.89 -7.04
C THR A 250 2.20 1.80 -7.53
N VAL A 251 2.35 1.78 -8.86
CA VAL A 251 3.64 1.91 -9.54
C VAL A 251 3.59 3.17 -10.41
N PRO A 252 3.94 4.35 -9.88
CA PRO A 252 3.69 5.64 -10.54
C PRO A 252 4.30 5.76 -11.95
N ILE A 253 5.40 5.05 -12.22
CA ILE A 253 6.05 5.07 -13.54
C ILE A 253 5.13 4.53 -14.65
N TYR A 254 4.13 3.69 -14.31
CA TYR A 254 3.20 3.17 -15.31
C TYR A 254 2.27 4.27 -15.83
N GLN A 255 1.72 5.08 -14.93
CA GLN A 255 0.89 6.22 -15.34
C GLN A 255 1.74 7.32 -15.99
N ALA A 256 2.95 7.60 -15.47
CA ALA A 256 3.86 8.55 -16.07
C ALA A 256 4.18 8.16 -17.52
N LEU A 257 4.34 6.87 -17.80
CA LEU A 257 4.57 6.36 -19.17
C LEU A 257 3.35 6.61 -20.07
N GLU A 258 2.13 6.39 -19.57
CA GLU A 258 0.90 6.67 -20.33
C GLU A 258 0.75 8.16 -20.65
N LYS A 259 1.14 9.05 -19.72
CA LYS A 259 1.11 10.51 -19.93
C LYS A 259 1.97 10.96 -21.12
N VAL A 260 3.04 10.21 -21.41
CA VAL A 260 3.94 10.49 -22.57
C VAL A 260 3.67 9.55 -23.75
N GLY A 261 2.46 8.99 -23.85
CA GLY A 261 2.07 8.15 -24.98
C GLY A 261 2.76 6.80 -25.07
N GLY A 262 3.30 6.27 -23.98
CA GLY A 262 3.94 4.96 -23.92
C GLY A 262 5.42 4.95 -24.38
N VAL A 263 6.01 6.09 -24.64
CA VAL A 263 7.40 6.21 -25.08
C VAL A 263 8.31 6.46 -23.88
N ALA A 264 9.08 5.46 -23.47
CA ALA A 264 9.91 5.55 -22.28
C ALA A 264 10.96 6.66 -22.34
N GLU A 265 11.47 6.93 -23.53
CA GLU A 265 12.46 7.98 -23.80
C GLU A 265 11.92 9.40 -23.57
N ASP A 266 10.61 9.58 -23.69
CA ASP A 266 9.96 10.88 -23.47
C ASP A 266 9.63 11.17 -22.01
N LEU A 267 9.89 10.23 -21.09
CA LEU A 267 9.74 10.45 -19.67
C LEU A 267 10.68 11.55 -19.18
N THR A 268 10.14 12.44 -18.35
CA THR A 268 10.92 13.49 -17.67
C THR A 268 10.68 13.44 -16.17
N TRP A 269 11.59 14.06 -15.42
CA TRP A 269 11.40 14.23 -13.98
C TRP A 269 10.10 14.98 -13.66
N GLU A 270 9.78 16.02 -14.45
CA GLU A 270 8.61 16.86 -14.24
C GLU A 270 7.31 16.06 -14.37
N VAL A 271 7.19 15.21 -15.40
CA VAL A 271 6.04 14.32 -15.59
C VAL A 271 5.92 13.32 -14.43
N PHE A 272 7.04 12.74 -14.04
CA PHE A 272 7.06 11.77 -12.94
C PHE A 272 6.72 12.44 -11.60
N ARG A 273 7.32 13.60 -11.30
CA ARG A 273 7.04 14.40 -10.11
C ARG A 273 5.56 14.78 -10.01
N ASP A 274 4.97 15.28 -11.11
CA ASP A 274 3.56 15.62 -11.19
C ASP A 274 2.66 14.41 -10.93
N THR A 275 3.07 13.23 -11.43
CA THR A 275 2.36 11.96 -11.19
C THR A 275 2.42 11.53 -9.72
N LEU A 276 3.55 11.71 -9.04
CA LEU A 276 3.65 11.41 -7.61
C LEU A 276 2.72 12.30 -6.78
N ILE A 277 2.68 13.60 -7.07
CA ILE A 277 1.81 14.55 -6.37
C ILE A 277 0.34 14.20 -6.60
N GLU A 278 -0.05 13.94 -7.84
CA GLU A 278 -1.40 13.51 -8.21
C GLU A 278 -1.86 12.31 -7.38
N GLN A 279 -1.06 11.25 -7.37
CA GLN A 279 -1.40 10.01 -6.68
C GLN A 279 -1.40 10.17 -5.16
N ALA A 280 -0.50 10.99 -4.61
CA ALA A 280 -0.46 11.28 -3.19
C ALA A 280 -1.69 12.09 -2.75
N GLU A 281 -2.14 13.05 -3.55
CA GLU A 281 -3.36 13.82 -3.28
C GLU A 281 -4.64 12.97 -3.39
N GLN A 282 -4.65 11.96 -4.26
CA GLN A 282 -5.74 10.98 -4.33
C GLN A 282 -5.81 10.06 -3.10
N GLY A 283 -4.71 9.90 -2.37
CA GLY A 283 -4.66 9.08 -1.16
C GLY A 283 -3.97 7.73 -1.33
N VAL A 284 -3.14 7.54 -2.33
CA VAL A 284 -2.33 6.31 -2.45
C VAL A 284 -1.36 6.21 -1.29
N ASP A 285 -1.32 5.05 -0.61
CA ASP A 285 -0.63 4.85 0.65
C ASP A 285 0.85 4.49 0.50
N TYR A 286 1.22 3.86 -0.62
CA TYR A 286 2.61 3.55 -0.89
C TYR A 286 2.93 3.48 -2.38
N PHE A 287 4.15 3.89 -2.74
CA PHE A 287 4.63 3.88 -4.12
C PHE A 287 5.74 2.88 -4.33
N THR A 288 5.64 2.09 -5.40
CA THR A 288 6.76 1.29 -5.88
C THR A 288 7.66 2.15 -6.76
N ILE A 289 8.84 2.47 -6.26
CA ILE A 289 9.85 3.31 -6.91
C ILE A 289 11.08 2.47 -7.27
N HIS A 290 11.45 2.45 -8.56
CA HIS A 290 12.57 1.67 -9.11
C HIS A 290 13.89 2.47 -9.09
N ALA A 291 14.21 3.13 -7.99
CA ALA A 291 15.38 4.02 -7.87
C ALA A 291 16.72 3.28 -7.98
N GLY A 292 16.74 1.96 -7.76
CA GLY A 292 17.95 1.14 -7.86
C GLY A 292 18.37 0.76 -9.29
N VAL A 293 17.56 1.11 -10.31
CA VAL A 293 17.93 0.89 -11.72
C VAL A 293 18.89 1.98 -12.16
N ARG A 294 20.17 1.69 -12.06
CA ARG A 294 21.25 2.63 -12.39
C ARG A 294 21.92 2.28 -13.71
N LEU A 295 22.33 3.30 -14.45
CA LEU A 295 23.00 3.14 -15.75
C LEU A 295 24.17 2.13 -15.73
N PRO A 296 25.09 2.15 -14.73
CA PRO A 296 26.21 1.21 -14.69
C PRO A 296 25.80 -0.25 -14.48
N PHE A 297 24.60 -0.50 -13.94
CA PHE A 297 24.13 -1.86 -13.63
C PHE A 297 23.34 -2.50 -14.76
N VAL A 298 22.79 -1.70 -15.69
CA VAL A 298 22.01 -2.21 -16.83
C VAL A 298 22.82 -3.22 -17.68
N PRO A 299 24.09 -2.97 -18.04
CA PRO A 299 24.88 -3.92 -18.82
C PRO A 299 25.08 -5.29 -18.15
N LEU A 300 25.02 -5.34 -16.80
CA LEU A 300 25.20 -6.59 -16.06
C LEU A 300 24.08 -7.60 -16.35
N THR A 301 22.94 -7.14 -16.82
CA THR A 301 21.78 -8.01 -17.13
C THR A 301 21.79 -8.54 -18.58
N ALA A 302 22.78 -8.16 -19.40
CA ALA A 302 22.78 -8.42 -20.84
C ALA A 302 22.90 -9.91 -21.20
N ASN A 303 23.53 -10.71 -20.35
CA ASN A 303 23.76 -12.14 -20.59
C ASN A 303 22.66 -13.03 -19.98
N ARG A 304 21.68 -12.45 -19.32
CA ARG A 304 20.57 -13.19 -18.70
C ARG A 304 19.64 -13.81 -19.74
N THR A 305 19.09 -14.95 -19.41
CA THR A 305 18.09 -15.66 -20.23
C THR A 305 16.81 -14.81 -20.41
N THR A 306 16.38 -14.13 -19.34
CA THR A 306 15.15 -13.33 -19.33
C THR A 306 15.42 -11.81 -19.25
N GLY A 307 16.68 -11.39 -19.20
CA GLY A 307 17.04 -9.97 -19.09
C GLY A 307 16.46 -9.29 -17.86
N ILE A 308 15.78 -8.16 -18.04
CA ILE A 308 15.12 -7.40 -16.96
C ILE A 308 13.62 -7.70 -16.98
N VAL A 309 13.16 -8.50 -16.03
CA VAL A 309 11.75 -8.92 -15.90
C VAL A 309 10.85 -7.83 -15.31
N SER A 310 11.40 -6.97 -14.45
CA SER A 310 10.64 -5.87 -13.88
C SER A 310 10.19 -4.90 -14.97
N ARG A 311 8.87 -4.66 -15.10
CA ARG A 311 8.33 -3.71 -16.06
C ARG A 311 8.83 -2.28 -15.79
N GLY A 312 8.76 -1.80 -14.54
CA GLY A 312 9.30 -0.48 -14.18
C GLY A 312 10.82 -0.41 -14.34
N GLY A 313 11.51 -1.52 -14.02
CA GLY A 313 12.95 -1.64 -14.24
C GLY A 313 13.35 -1.55 -15.70
N SER A 314 12.65 -2.23 -16.60
CA SER A 314 12.92 -2.21 -18.05
C SER A 314 12.61 -0.83 -18.67
N ILE A 315 11.57 -0.14 -18.21
CA ILE A 315 11.26 1.25 -18.64
C ILE A 315 12.44 2.16 -18.29
N MET A 316 12.92 2.14 -17.04
CA MET A 316 14.03 2.97 -16.61
C MET A 316 15.36 2.58 -17.24
N ALA A 317 15.63 1.29 -17.43
CA ALA A 317 16.82 0.82 -18.14
C ALA A 317 16.84 1.34 -19.59
N LYS A 318 15.71 1.27 -20.30
CA LYS A 318 15.55 1.84 -21.64
C LYS A 318 15.80 3.35 -21.66
N TRP A 319 15.23 4.07 -20.69
CA TRP A 319 15.46 5.51 -20.55
C TRP A 319 16.94 5.85 -20.36
N CYS A 320 17.61 5.17 -19.42
CA CYS A 320 19.03 5.37 -19.12
C CYS A 320 19.91 5.13 -20.35
N LEU A 321 19.64 4.06 -21.11
CA LEU A 321 20.40 3.72 -22.33
C LEU A 321 20.15 4.72 -23.45
N ALA A 322 18.91 5.15 -23.66
CA ALA A 322 18.57 6.10 -24.72
C ALA A 322 19.20 7.48 -24.49
N HIS A 323 19.23 7.93 -23.23
CA HIS A 323 19.78 9.25 -22.89
C HIS A 323 21.25 9.23 -22.51
N HIS A 324 21.86 8.04 -22.32
CA HIS A 324 23.23 7.91 -21.77
C HIS A 324 23.40 8.70 -20.45
N LYS A 325 22.36 8.65 -19.59
CA LYS A 325 22.29 9.37 -18.31
C LYS A 325 21.88 8.44 -17.19
N GLU A 326 22.27 8.81 -15.97
CA GLU A 326 21.78 8.15 -14.76
C GLU A 326 20.27 8.35 -14.61
N SER A 327 19.61 7.37 -13.99
CA SER A 327 18.18 7.39 -13.72
C SER A 327 17.78 8.63 -12.90
N PHE A 328 16.82 9.40 -13.37
CA PHE A 328 16.28 10.53 -12.61
C PHE A 328 15.61 10.07 -11.30
N LEU A 329 15.13 8.83 -11.20
CA LEU A 329 14.61 8.27 -9.94
C LEU A 329 15.71 8.16 -8.87
N TYR A 330 16.94 7.87 -9.28
CA TYR A 330 18.09 7.84 -8.38
C TYR A 330 18.59 9.25 -8.07
N GLU A 331 18.79 10.09 -9.09
CA GLU A 331 19.32 11.45 -8.91
C GLU A 331 18.40 12.36 -8.09
N ARG A 332 17.06 12.18 -8.25
CA ARG A 332 16.03 13.00 -7.58
C ARG A 332 15.38 12.29 -6.39
N PHE A 333 16.05 11.27 -5.83
CA PHE A 333 15.48 10.47 -4.75
C PHE A 333 15.14 11.31 -3.51
N ALA A 334 15.95 12.30 -3.18
CA ALA A 334 15.67 13.21 -2.08
C ALA A 334 14.38 14.02 -2.29
N GLU A 335 14.13 14.50 -3.52
CA GLU A 335 12.90 15.22 -3.88
C GLU A 335 11.68 14.28 -3.82
N ILE A 336 11.84 13.01 -4.22
CA ILE A 336 10.80 12.00 -4.06
C ILE A 336 10.46 11.82 -2.57
N CYS A 337 11.46 11.70 -1.70
CA CYS A 337 11.26 11.59 -0.26
C CYS A 337 10.47 12.79 0.31
N GLU A 338 10.78 14.01 -0.12
CA GLU A 338 10.06 15.21 0.34
C GLU A 338 8.58 15.22 -0.10
N ILE A 339 8.30 14.78 -1.32
CA ILE A 339 6.92 14.64 -1.79
C ILE A 339 6.18 13.61 -0.94
N MET A 340 6.75 12.42 -0.77
CA MET A 340 6.12 11.33 -0.02
C MET A 340 5.94 11.70 1.46
N ARG A 341 6.91 12.41 2.04
CA ARG A 341 6.82 12.93 3.40
C ARG A 341 5.63 13.88 3.58
N ALA A 342 5.35 14.73 2.59
CA ALA A 342 4.27 15.72 2.67
C ALA A 342 2.87 15.10 2.77
N TYR A 343 2.71 13.84 2.41
CA TYR A 343 1.42 13.13 2.40
C TYR A 343 1.43 11.83 3.23
N ASP A 344 2.52 11.54 3.94
CA ASP A 344 2.72 10.29 4.69
C ASP A 344 2.61 9.04 3.80
N VAL A 345 3.21 9.09 2.62
CA VAL A 345 3.25 7.95 1.68
C VAL A 345 4.47 7.09 1.98
N SER A 346 4.27 5.78 2.03
CA SER A 346 5.34 4.81 2.26
C SER A 346 6.04 4.38 0.96
N PHE A 347 7.29 3.92 1.08
CA PHE A 347 8.02 3.31 -0.04
C PHE A 347 7.80 1.80 -0.12
N SER A 348 7.60 1.31 -1.34
CA SER A 348 7.91 -0.03 -1.78
C SER A 348 9.07 0.09 -2.77
N LEU A 349 10.31 -0.10 -2.32
CA LEU A 349 11.48 0.04 -3.20
C LEU A 349 11.48 -1.11 -4.21
N GLY A 350 11.24 -0.77 -5.47
CA GLY A 350 11.09 -1.72 -6.55
C GLY A 350 12.40 -2.41 -6.91
N ASP A 351 12.39 -3.73 -6.91
CA ASP A 351 13.51 -4.55 -7.38
C ASP A 351 13.54 -4.54 -8.92
N GLY A 352 14.11 -3.47 -9.46
CA GLY A 352 14.07 -3.16 -10.89
C GLY A 352 14.93 -4.07 -11.77
N LEU A 353 15.94 -4.72 -11.20
CA LEU A 353 16.88 -5.60 -11.92
C LEU A 353 16.76 -7.07 -11.52
N ARG A 354 15.66 -7.47 -10.87
CA ARG A 354 15.44 -8.86 -10.47
C ARG A 354 15.47 -9.82 -11.65
N PRO A 355 16.03 -11.06 -11.47
CA PRO A 355 16.00 -12.10 -12.48
C PRO A 355 14.58 -12.64 -12.67
N GLY A 356 14.27 -13.13 -13.88
CA GLY A 356 12.98 -13.73 -14.23
C GLY A 356 12.99 -15.25 -14.33
N SER A 357 14.16 -15.86 -14.22
CA SER A 357 14.33 -17.32 -14.27
C SER A 357 15.32 -17.81 -13.22
N ILE A 358 15.22 -19.10 -12.86
CA ILE A 358 16.17 -19.73 -11.96
C ILE A 358 17.59 -19.73 -12.57
N ALA A 359 17.69 -19.78 -13.90
CA ALA A 359 18.98 -19.71 -14.60
C ALA A 359 19.74 -18.41 -14.32
N ASP A 360 19.01 -17.31 -14.08
CA ASP A 360 19.56 -15.99 -13.83
C ASP A 360 19.67 -15.65 -12.32
N ALA A 361 19.33 -16.57 -11.41
CA ALA A 361 19.15 -16.27 -10.00
C ALA A 361 20.42 -15.83 -9.24
N ASN A 362 21.58 -16.15 -9.78
CA ASN A 362 22.89 -15.81 -9.18
C ASN A 362 23.69 -14.82 -10.06
N ASP A 363 23.05 -14.15 -11.00
CA ASP A 363 23.69 -13.27 -11.95
C ASP A 363 23.59 -11.79 -11.55
#